data_de09db422ed8d218f5e4fdf04bf5226d
#
_entry.id   de09db422ed8d218f5e4fdf04bf5226d
#
_cell.length_a   1.000
_cell.length_b   1.000
_cell.length_c   1.000
_cell.angle_alpha   90.00
_cell.angle_beta   90.00
_cell.angle_gamma   90.00
#
_symmetry.space_group_name_H-M   'P 1'
#
loop_
_entity.id
_entity.type
_entity.pdbx_description
1 polymer ?
#
loop_
_entity_poly.entity_id
_entity_poly.type
_entity_poly.pdbx_seq_one_letter_code
_entity_poly.pdbx_strand_id
1 'polypeptide(L)' 'MKYVCDVCGWVIDEDEQGKKWEDVGDDFECPLCAVGKDQFSVEE' A
#
# COMPACT_ATOMS: atom_id res chain seq x y z
N MET A 1 -1.67 10.85 -0.54
CA MET A 1 -0.65 10.26 -1.41
C MET A 1 -1.05 8.82 -1.73
N LYS A 2 -0.66 8.36 -2.88
CA LYS A 2 -1.03 7.02 -3.34
C LYS A 2 0.17 6.09 -3.32
N TYR A 3 -0.11 4.84 -3.12
CA TYR A 3 0.92 3.79 -3.08
C TYR A 3 0.54 2.69 -4.05
N VAL A 4 1.50 2.20 -4.79
CA VAL A 4 1.30 1.22 -5.84
C VAL A 4 2.04 -0.06 -5.48
N CYS A 5 1.34 -1.19 -5.59
CA CYS A 5 1.97 -2.49 -5.42
C CYS A 5 2.84 -2.78 -6.65
N ASP A 6 4.13 -2.98 -6.44
CA ASP A 6 5.06 -3.23 -7.54
C ASP A 6 4.87 -4.60 -8.19
N VAL A 7 4.13 -5.48 -7.55
CA VAL A 7 3.93 -6.85 -8.05
C VAL A 7 2.70 -6.95 -8.93
N CYS A 8 1.56 -6.45 -8.46
CA CYS A 8 0.30 -6.57 -9.22
C CYS A 8 -0.21 -5.23 -9.75
N GLY A 9 0.39 -4.12 -9.35
CA GLY A 9 -0.03 -2.80 -9.82
C GLY A 9 -1.25 -2.24 -9.09
N TRP A 10 -1.65 -2.83 -7.98
CA TRP A 10 -2.79 -2.35 -7.22
C TRP A 10 -2.43 -1.02 -6.53
N VAL A 11 -3.34 -0.06 -6.64
CA VAL A 11 -3.12 1.27 -6.07
C VAL A 11 -3.98 1.43 -4.82
N ILE A 12 -3.37 1.93 -3.75
CA ILE A 12 -4.06 2.24 -2.51
C ILE A 12 -3.84 3.71 -2.18
N ASP A 13 -4.90 4.39 -1.73
CA ASP A 13 -4.83 5.79 -1.34
C ASP A 13 -4.94 5.85 0.19
N GLU A 14 -3.97 6.47 0.84
CA GLU A 14 -3.97 6.57 2.30
C GLU A 14 -5.17 7.35 2.82
N ASP A 15 -5.69 8.30 2.04
CA ASP A 15 -6.89 9.05 2.42
C ASP A 15 -8.11 8.14 2.48
N GLU A 16 -8.19 7.17 1.59
CA GLU A 16 -9.28 6.20 1.60
C GLU A 16 -9.18 5.24 2.78
N GLN A 17 -7.96 4.97 3.23
CA GLN A 17 -7.72 4.12 4.38
C GLN A 17 -8.04 4.83 5.70
N GLY A 18 -8.10 6.17 5.68
CA GLY A 18 -8.29 6.94 6.88
C GLY A 18 -7.08 6.94 7.81
N LYS A 19 -5.94 6.51 7.32
CA LYS A 19 -4.69 6.43 8.06
C LYS A 19 -3.54 6.81 7.15
N LYS A 20 -2.49 7.36 7.73
CA LYS A 20 -1.26 7.60 6.98
C LYS A 20 -0.56 6.27 6.72
N TRP A 21 0.22 6.23 5.64
CA TRP A 21 0.93 5.01 5.29
C TRP A 21 1.82 4.50 6.42
N GLU A 22 2.48 5.40 7.12
CA GLU A 22 3.36 5.03 8.23
C GLU A 22 2.59 4.48 9.44
N ASP A 23 1.29 4.78 9.54
CA ASP A 23 0.43 4.23 10.58
C ASP A 23 -0.07 2.84 10.24
N VAL A 24 0.07 2.44 8.98
CA VAL A 24 -0.26 1.09 8.54
C VAL A 24 0.86 0.17 9.00
N GLY A 25 0.53 -0.86 9.73
CA GLY A 25 1.53 -1.78 10.28
C GLY A 25 2.32 -2.53 9.22
N ASP A 26 3.48 -3.04 9.60
CA ASP A 26 4.33 -3.82 8.71
C ASP A 26 3.68 -5.13 8.28
N ASP A 27 2.64 -5.54 8.97
CA ASP A 27 1.88 -6.74 8.64
C ASP A 27 0.82 -6.51 7.57
N PHE A 28 0.75 -5.29 7.03
CA PHE A 28 -0.14 -4.99 5.93
C PHE A 28 0.29 -5.77 4.68
N GLU A 29 -0.69 -6.34 4.00
CA GLU A 29 -0.44 -7.11 2.80
C GLU A 29 -1.39 -6.66 1.69
N CYS A 30 -0.91 -6.77 0.45
CA CYS A 30 -1.74 -6.48 -0.71
C CYS A 30 -2.87 -7.49 -0.79
N PRO A 31 -4.14 -7.04 -0.89
CA PRO A 31 -5.27 -7.98 -0.96
C PRO A 31 -5.34 -8.77 -2.27
N LEU A 32 -4.57 -8.36 -3.27
CA LEU A 32 -4.59 -9.01 -4.58
C LEU A 32 -3.49 -10.04 -4.74
N CYS A 33 -2.27 -9.71 -4.34
CA CYS A 33 -1.13 -10.61 -4.53
C CYS A 33 -0.46 -11.01 -3.21
N ALA A 34 -0.91 -10.44 -2.11
CA ALA A 34 -0.46 -10.80 -0.76
C ALA A 34 1.02 -10.52 -0.49
N VAL A 35 1.60 -9.55 -1.19
CA VAL A 35 2.97 -9.12 -0.88
C VAL A 35 2.95 -8.14 0.28
N GLY A 36 4.08 -8.01 0.94
CA GLY A 36 4.20 -7.12 2.09
C GLY A 36 4.23 -5.65 1.69
N LYS A 37 4.13 -4.80 2.70
CA LYS A 37 4.13 -3.35 2.54
C LYS A 37 5.39 -2.85 1.84
N ASP A 38 6.51 -3.54 2.00
CA ASP A 38 7.79 -3.16 1.40
C ASP A 38 7.80 -3.27 -0.12
N GLN A 39 6.81 -3.92 -0.69
CA GLN A 39 6.67 -4.01 -2.15
C GLN A 39 5.84 -2.87 -2.73
N PHE A 40 5.45 -1.91 -1.90
CA PHE A 40 4.70 -0.76 -2.35
C PHE A 40 5.61 0.44 -2.57
N SER A 41 5.32 1.20 -3.62
CA SER A 41 6.04 2.44 -3.93
C SER A 41 5.08 3.61 -3.86
N VAL A 42 5.57 4.76 -3.42
CA VAL A 42 4.75 5.96 -3.36
C VAL A 42 4.56 6.51 -4.77
N GLU A 43 3.33 6.88 -5.08
CA GLU A 43 2.99 7.54 -6.34
C GLU A 43 2.35 8.88 -6.03
N GLU A 44 2.96 9.93 -6.47
CA GLU A 44 2.48 11.30 -6.24
C GLU A 44 1.63 11.82 -7.38
#